data_68afd047a792346bae7f28a0813eca7b
#
_entry.id   68afd047a792346bae7f28a0813eca7b
#
_cell.length_a   1.000
_cell.length_b   1.000
_cell.length_c   1.000
_cell.angle_alpha   90.00
_cell.angle_beta   90.00
_cell.angle_gamma   90.00
#
_symmetry.space_group_name_H-M   'P 1'
#
loop_
_entity.id
_entity.type
_entity.pdbx_description
1 polymer ?
#
loop_
_entity_poly.entity_id
_entity_poly.type
_entity_poly.pdbx_seq_one_letter_code
_entity_poly.pdbx_strand_id
1 'polypeptide(L)'
;FSLEATEDQLDFPVLYGSAKNNWMGEDWKTPTDTITPLLDAIVKYIPAPKQLEGTPQMLITSLDFSSYTGRIPVGRVHRGTLTEGMNVTLAHRDGSMVKSKIKELHTFEGLGRKKTASVSSGDICAIVGIEGFEIGDTICDFENPEPLPPIAIDEPTMSMLFAINDSPFFGKEGKYVTSRHIQERLTKELDKNLALRVRKSEEDGKWVVSGRGVLHLSVLIETMRREGYELQVGQPQVIFKEIDGVRCEPIEELTISVPEEFSSKMI
;
A
#
# COMPACT_ATOMS: atom_id res chain seq x y z
N PHE A 1 15.40 -12.65 -20.64
CA PHE A 1 15.27 -14.11 -20.52
C PHE A 1 14.99 -14.55 -19.08
N SER A 2 15.67 -13.99 -18.08
CA SER A 2 15.42 -14.32 -16.65
C SER A 2 14.03 -13.94 -16.12
N LEU A 3 13.29 -13.10 -16.83
CA LEU A 3 11.94 -12.66 -16.50
C LEU A 3 10.89 -13.26 -17.44
N GLU A 4 11.25 -14.28 -18.23
CA GLU A 4 10.36 -14.94 -19.19
C GLU A 4 9.68 -13.97 -20.18
N ALA A 5 10.42 -12.92 -20.60
CA ALA A 5 9.92 -11.91 -21.54
C ALA A 5 9.66 -12.54 -22.92
N THR A 6 8.53 -12.17 -23.53
CA THR A 6 8.20 -12.55 -24.90
C THR A 6 9.02 -11.75 -25.92
N GLU A 7 9.11 -12.20 -27.18
CA GLU A 7 9.83 -11.50 -28.25
C GLU A 7 9.32 -10.06 -28.43
N ASP A 8 8.01 -9.83 -28.37
CA ASP A 8 7.39 -8.51 -28.45
C ASP A 8 7.80 -7.60 -27.28
N GLN A 9 8.08 -8.17 -26.11
CA GLN A 9 8.54 -7.43 -24.93
C GLN A 9 10.04 -7.11 -24.99
N LEU A 10 10.81 -7.77 -25.85
CA LEU A 10 12.23 -7.50 -26.07
C LEU A 10 12.47 -6.37 -27.08
N ASP A 11 11.51 -6.11 -27.97
CA ASP A 11 11.54 -4.98 -28.92
C ASP A 11 10.80 -3.77 -28.34
N PHE A 12 11.48 -3.02 -27.46
CA PHE A 12 10.89 -1.87 -26.78
C PHE A 12 11.63 -0.56 -27.14
N PRO A 13 10.92 0.57 -27.21
CA PRO A 13 11.54 1.87 -27.44
C PRO A 13 12.40 2.31 -26.26
N VAL A 14 13.56 2.88 -26.54
CA VAL A 14 14.48 3.40 -25.53
C VAL A 14 14.56 4.92 -25.66
N LEU A 15 14.38 5.62 -24.56
CA LEU A 15 14.59 7.06 -24.46
C LEU A 15 15.65 7.35 -23.40
N TYR A 16 16.43 8.39 -23.67
CA TYR A 16 17.47 8.86 -22.77
C TYR A 16 17.11 10.25 -22.25
N GLY A 17 17.43 10.53 -21.00
CA GLY A 17 17.12 11.85 -20.48
C GLY A 17 17.58 12.12 -19.07
N SER A 18 17.32 13.33 -18.63
CA SER A 18 17.59 13.80 -17.28
C SER A 18 16.37 14.54 -16.72
N ALA A 19 15.71 13.94 -15.74
CA ALA A 19 14.60 14.57 -15.05
C ALA A 19 15.02 15.88 -14.35
N LYS A 20 16.26 15.89 -13.79
CA LYS A 20 16.82 17.08 -13.14
C LYS A 20 17.01 18.24 -14.11
N ASN A 21 17.42 17.95 -15.36
CA ASN A 21 17.68 18.95 -16.37
C ASN A 21 16.50 19.13 -17.36
N ASN A 22 15.37 18.46 -17.07
CA ASN A 22 14.11 18.59 -17.80
C ASN A 22 14.24 18.33 -19.31
N TRP A 23 14.96 17.30 -19.70
CA TRP A 23 15.08 16.88 -21.11
C TRP A 23 14.93 15.38 -21.31
N MET A 24 14.44 14.98 -22.50
CA MET A 24 14.30 13.59 -22.93
C MET A 24 14.48 13.51 -24.45
N GLY A 25 15.11 12.44 -24.95
CA GLY A 25 15.34 12.25 -26.39
C GLY A 25 15.68 10.80 -26.75
N GLU A 26 15.73 10.51 -28.03
CA GLU A 26 16.08 9.18 -28.56
C GLU A 26 17.61 8.93 -28.58
N ASP A 27 18.43 9.97 -28.49
CA ASP A 27 19.88 9.90 -28.48
C ASP A 27 20.43 10.56 -27.21
N TRP A 28 21.23 9.81 -26.45
CA TRP A 28 21.85 10.30 -25.21
C TRP A 28 22.90 11.40 -25.45
N LYS A 29 23.45 11.50 -26.67
CA LYS A 29 24.46 12.50 -27.07
C LYS A 29 23.84 13.83 -27.46
N THR A 30 22.57 13.85 -27.78
CA THR A 30 21.86 15.01 -28.29
C THR A 30 20.71 15.41 -27.36
N PRO A 31 21.02 16.06 -26.20
CA PRO A 31 20.00 16.49 -25.27
C PRO A 31 19.03 17.46 -25.95
N THR A 32 17.73 17.29 -25.65
CA THR A 32 16.68 18.25 -26.02
C THR A 32 16.50 19.27 -24.87
N ASP A 33 15.60 20.20 -25.03
CA ASP A 33 15.21 21.18 -24.02
C ASP A 33 13.83 20.89 -23.39
N THR A 34 13.27 19.69 -23.65
CA THR A 34 11.92 19.32 -23.27
C THR A 34 11.78 17.84 -22.92
N ILE A 35 10.77 17.52 -22.13
CA ILE A 35 10.35 16.14 -21.83
C ILE A 35 9.28 15.62 -22.80
N THR A 36 8.86 16.41 -23.79
CA THR A 36 7.81 16.04 -24.74
C THR A 36 8.03 14.69 -25.42
N PRO A 37 9.27 14.30 -25.83
CA PRO A 37 9.51 12.98 -26.42
C PRO A 37 9.09 11.81 -25.52
N LEU A 38 9.20 11.94 -24.19
CA LEU A 38 8.70 10.94 -23.25
C LEU A 38 7.16 10.87 -23.27
N LEU A 39 6.49 12.03 -23.28
CA LEU A 39 5.03 12.08 -23.29
C LEU A 39 4.47 11.51 -24.58
N ASP A 40 5.09 11.83 -25.71
CA ASP A 40 4.72 11.29 -27.02
C ASP A 40 4.93 9.77 -27.10
N ALA A 41 6.01 9.28 -26.54
CA ALA A 41 6.29 7.84 -26.44
C ALA A 41 5.25 7.12 -25.58
N ILE A 42 4.86 7.70 -24.44
CA ILE A 42 3.80 7.16 -23.58
C ILE A 42 2.50 7.04 -24.37
N VAL A 43 2.07 8.09 -25.06
CA VAL A 43 0.83 8.09 -25.86
C VAL A 43 0.92 7.06 -27.00
N LYS A 44 2.08 6.90 -27.61
CA LYS A 44 2.27 6.02 -28.75
C LYS A 44 2.38 4.53 -28.38
N TYR A 45 3.11 4.21 -27.31
CA TYR A 45 3.50 2.82 -27.01
C TYR A 45 2.76 2.20 -25.82
N ILE A 46 2.23 3.01 -24.89
CA ILE A 46 1.50 2.46 -23.75
C ILE A 46 0.02 2.27 -24.12
N PRO A 47 -0.50 1.04 -24.08
CA PRO A 47 -1.89 0.80 -24.43
C PRO A 47 -2.84 1.48 -23.42
N ALA A 48 -3.94 2.01 -23.93
CA ALA A 48 -5.01 2.52 -23.06
C ALA A 48 -5.60 1.40 -22.21
N PRO A 49 -6.13 1.73 -21.00
CA PRO A 49 -6.76 0.74 -20.14
C PRO A 49 -7.93 0.08 -20.88
N LYS A 50 -8.03 -1.26 -20.76
CA LYS A 50 -9.16 -2.01 -21.31
C LYS A 50 -10.44 -1.60 -20.56
N GLN A 51 -11.47 -1.21 -21.32
CA GLN A 51 -12.80 -0.96 -20.79
C GLN A 51 -13.61 -2.26 -20.88
N LEU A 52 -14.08 -2.73 -19.73
CA LEU A 52 -14.90 -3.94 -19.64
C LEU A 52 -16.32 -3.54 -19.26
N GLU A 53 -17.28 -3.93 -20.09
CA GLU A 53 -18.71 -3.72 -19.82
C GLU A 53 -19.26 -4.79 -18.88
N GLY A 54 -20.32 -4.45 -18.14
CA GLY A 54 -21.01 -5.35 -17.23
C GLY A 54 -21.31 -4.71 -15.87
N THR A 55 -21.61 -5.56 -14.90
CA THR A 55 -21.88 -5.14 -13.52
C THR A 55 -20.64 -4.49 -12.90
N PRO A 56 -20.80 -3.42 -12.08
CA PRO A 56 -19.68 -2.69 -11.55
C PRO A 56 -18.82 -3.54 -10.62
N GLN A 57 -17.52 -3.38 -10.77
CA GLN A 57 -16.51 -4.08 -9.97
C GLN A 57 -15.31 -3.17 -9.74
N MET A 58 -14.92 -2.95 -8.49
CA MET A 58 -13.74 -2.18 -8.12
C MET A 58 -13.00 -2.87 -6.97
N LEU A 59 -11.73 -3.20 -7.18
CA LEU A 59 -10.86 -3.71 -6.13
C LEU A 59 -10.26 -2.53 -5.36
N ILE A 60 -10.38 -2.55 -4.04
CA ILE A 60 -9.76 -1.56 -3.16
C ILE A 60 -8.27 -1.90 -3.02
N THR A 61 -7.42 -1.05 -3.55
CA THR A 61 -5.97 -1.26 -3.60
C THR A 61 -5.19 -0.29 -2.71
N SER A 62 -5.82 0.81 -2.31
CA SER A 62 -5.20 1.85 -1.50
C SER A 62 -6.23 2.53 -0.62
N LEU A 63 -5.75 3.24 0.37
CA LEU A 63 -6.55 4.03 1.29
C LEU A 63 -6.08 5.48 1.25
N ASP A 64 -7.04 6.38 1.22
CA ASP A 64 -6.83 7.80 1.49
C ASP A 64 -7.54 8.19 2.79
N PHE A 65 -7.19 9.31 3.35
CA PHE A 65 -7.76 9.79 4.60
C PHE A 65 -8.14 11.27 4.49
N SER A 66 -9.33 11.57 4.95
CA SER A 66 -9.78 12.96 5.14
C SER A 66 -10.18 13.15 6.59
N SER A 67 -9.78 14.27 7.20
CA SER A 67 -10.20 14.64 8.56
C SER A 67 -11.73 14.80 8.69
N TYR A 68 -12.43 14.95 7.55
CA TYR A 68 -13.87 15.20 7.50
C TYR A 68 -14.68 13.92 7.28
N THR A 69 -14.22 13.04 6.37
CA THR A 69 -14.95 11.84 5.95
C THR A 69 -14.32 10.54 6.46
N GLY A 70 -13.18 10.65 7.15
CA GLY A 70 -12.43 9.48 7.62
C GLY A 70 -11.69 8.76 6.49
N ARG A 71 -11.66 7.42 6.57
CA ARG A 71 -11.02 6.55 5.58
C ARG A 71 -11.80 6.55 4.28
N ILE A 72 -11.08 6.59 3.16
CA ILE A 72 -11.63 6.65 1.81
C ILE A 72 -11.00 5.53 0.99
N PRO A 73 -11.77 4.53 0.49
CA PRO A 73 -11.26 3.50 -0.38
C PRO A 73 -10.90 4.08 -1.74
N VAL A 74 -9.71 3.70 -2.21
CA VAL A 74 -9.19 4.04 -3.53
C VAL A 74 -8.91 2.75 -4.29
N GLY A 75 -9.31 2.71 -5.55
CA GLY A 75 -9.09 1.57 -6.40
C GLY A 75 -9.35 1.86 -7.86
N ARG A 76 -9.03 0.87 -8.70
CA ARG A 76 -9.34 0.91 -10.13
C ARG A 76 -10.69 0.23 -10.36
N VAL A 77 -11.56 0.86 -11.12
CA VAL A 77 -12.78 0.23 -11.62
C VAL A 77 -12.38 -0.82 -12.64
N HIS A 78 -12.57 -2.08 -12.29
CA HIS A 78 -12.19 -3.21 -13.15
C HIS A 78 -13.18 -3.41 -14.27
N ARG A 79 -14.49 -3.34 -13.97
CA ARG A 79 -15.59 -3.55 -14.91
C ARG A 79 -16.76 -2.61 -14.61
N GLY A 80 -17.52 -2.28 -15.63
CA GLY A 80 -18.73 -1.48 -15.53
C GLY A 80 -18.49 -0.02 -15.17
N THR A 81 -19.49 0.62 -14.58
CA THR A 81 -19.46 2.04 -14.20
C THR A 81 -20.01 2.21 -12.82
N LEU A 82 -19.31 2.94 -11.97
CA LEU A 82 -19.76 3.41 -10.68
C LEU A 82 -20.38 4.80 -10.81
N THR A 83 -21.47 5.06 -10.09
CA THR A 83 -22.13 6.36 -10.09
C THR A 83 -22.36 6.88 -8.68
N GLU A 84 -22.40 8.20 -8.52
CA GLU A 84 -22.77 8.84 -7.26
C GLU A 84 -24.21 8.41 -6.86
N GLY A 85 -24.42 8.11 -5.59
CA GLY A 85 -25.71 7.65 -5.08
C GLY A 85 -26.04 6.18 -5.32
N MET A 86 -25.19 5.43 -6.04
CA MET A 86 -25.38 4.02 -6.35
C MET A 86 -25.34 3.15 -5.09
N ASN A 87 -26.26 2.18 -5.01
CA ASN A 87 -26.19 1.13 -4.01
C ASN A 87 -25.20 0.07 -4.52
N VAL A 88 -24.35 -0.43 -3.63
CA VAL A 88 -23.30 -1.40 -3.92
C VAL A 88 -23.18 -2.43 -2.80
N THR A 89 -22.54 -3.54 -3.08
CA THR A 89 -22.14 -4.53 -2.08
C THR A 89 -20.64 -4.48 -1.90
N LEU A 90 -20.20 -4.32 -0.65
CA LEU A 90 -18.81 -4.49 -0.24
C LEU A 90 -18.61 -5.98 0.06
N ALA A 91 -17.79 -6.65 -0.72
CA ALA A 91 -17.41 -8.03 -0.53
C ALA A 91 -16.02 -8.08 0.14
N HIS A 92 -15.97 -8.62 1.35
CA HIS A 92 -14.75 -8.78 2.11
C HIS A 92 -13.95 -10.02 1.67
N ARG A 93 -12.67 -10.03 2.02
CA ARG A 93 -11.77 -11.15 1.71
C ARG A 93 -12.16 -12.47 2.38
N ASP A 94 -12.87 -12.41 3.50
CA ASP A 94 -13.39 -13.58 4.23
C ASP A 94 -14.67 -14.14 3.63
N GLY A 95 -15.18 -13.53 2.54
CA GLY A 95 -16.42 -13.89 1.87
C GLY A 95 -17.67 -13.23 2.47
N SER A 96 -17.57 -12.47 3.54
CA SER A 96 -18.69 -11.70 4.07
C SER A 96 -19.05 -10.53 3.14
N MET A 97 -20.34 -10.18 3.10
CA MET A 97 -20.86 -9.15 2.21
C MET A 97 -21.69 -8.13 2.97
N VAL A 98 -21.39 -6.87 2.75
CA VAL A 98 -22.08 -5.74 3.41
C VAL A 98 -22.68 -4.81 2.36
N LYS A 99 -23.98 -4.56 2.45
CA LYS A 99 -24.66 -3.61 1.58
C LYS A 99 -24.32 -2.17 2.00
N SER A 100 -23.96 -1.36 1.00
CA SER A 100 -23.51 0.01 1.21
C SER A 100 -24.00 0.93 0.10
N LYS A 101 -23.72 2.23 0.25
CA LYS A 101 -24.10 3.25 -0.75
C LYS A 101 -22.96 4.22 -0.99
N ILE A 102 -22.67 4.48 -2.24
CA ILE A 102 -21.72 5.52 -2.66
C ILE A 102 -22.34 6.88 -2.39
N LYS A 103 -21.75 7.67 -1.50
CA LYS A 103 -22.19 9.05 -1.24
C LYS A 103 -21.59 10.00 -2.27
N GLU A 104 -20.28 9.88 -2.50
CA GLU A 104 -19.56 10.70 -3.48
C GLU A 104 -18.50 9.87 -4.20
N LEU A 105 -18.25 10.24 -5.46
CA LEU A 105 -17.15 9.72 -6.28
C LEU A 105 -16.17 10.84 -6.59
N HIS A 106 -14.87 10.51 -6.54
CA HIS A 106 -13.79 11.41 -6.88
C HIS A 106 -12.82 10.74 -7.84
N THR A 107 -12.40 11.45 -8.87
CA THR A 107 -11.26 11.11 -9.74
C THR A 107 -10.04 11.91 -9.33
N PHE A 108 -8.86 11.48 -9.77
CA PHE A 108 -7.60 12.18 -9.51
C PHE A 108 -7.27 13.10 -10.67
N GLU A 109 -7.01 14.38 -10.38
CA GLU A 109 -6.63 15.38 -11.35
C GLU A 109 -5.42 16.16 -10.80
N GLY A 110 -4.27 16.00 -11.43
CA GLY A 110 -2.99 16.49 -10.90
C GLY A 110 -2.69 15.91 -9.51
N LEU A 111 -2.41 16.76 -8.54
CA LEU A 111 -2.15 16.37 -7.15
C LEU A 111 -3.41 16.34 -6.27
N GLY A 112 -4.57 16.62 -6.84
CA GLY A 112 -5.84 16.73 -6.12
C GLY A 112 -6.87 15.70 -6.54
N ARG A 113 -8.03 15.81 -5.91
CA ARG A 113 -9.23 15.02 -6.24
C ARG A 113 -10.33 15.93 -6.74
N LYS A 114 -11.07 15.47 -7.74
CA LYS A 114 -12.22 16.16 -8.31
C LYS A 114 -13.46 15.28 -8.20
N LYS A 115 -14.53 15.84 -7.63
CA LYS A 115 -15.82 15.16 -7.57
C LYS A 115 -16.35 14.92 -9.00
N THR A 116 -16.89 13.72 -9.23
CA THR A 116 -17.47 13.31 -10.52
C THR A 116 -18.78 12.56 -10.27
N ALA A 117 -19.67 12.60 -11.25
CA ALA A 117 -20.93 11.88 -11.19
C ALA A 117 -20.77 10.38 -11.50
N SER A 118 -19.76 10.00 -12.30
CA SER A 118 -19.55 8.61 -12.70
C SER A 118 -18.08 8.34 -12.99
N VAL A 119 -17.67 7.07 -12.83
CA VAL A 119 -16.34 6.56 -13.16
C VAL A 119 -16.50 5.21 -13.84
N SER A 120 -15.90 5.07 -15.01
CA SER A 120 -15.98 3.86 -15.83
C SER A 120 -14.79 2.92 -15.65
N SER A 121 -14.94 1.69 -16.11
CA SER A 121 -13.88 0.69 -16.15
C SER A 121 -12.58 1.26 -16.74
N GLY A 122 -11.46 0.95 -16.10
CA GLY A 122 -10.13 1.42 -16.45
C GLY A 122 -9.63 2.59 -15.63
N ASP A 123 -10.52 3.42 -15.10
CA ASP A 123 -10.17 4.60 -14.31
C ASP A 123 -9.97 4.27 -12.82
N ILE A 124 -9.22 5.13 -12.14
CA ILE A 124 -8.99 5.08 -10.70
C ILE A 124 -9.90 6.09 -10.02
N CYS A 125 -10.59 5.65 -8.97
CA CYS A 125 -11.44 6.54 -8.20
C CYS A 125 -11.28 6.36 -6.68
N ALA A 126 -11.68 7.40 -5.96
CA ALA A 126 -11.86 7.39 -4.52
C ALA A 126 -13.35 7.50 -4.21
N ILE A 127 -13.84 6.70 -3.26
CA ILE A 127 -15.26 6.59 -2.93
C ILE A 127 -15.50 7.05 -1.50
N VAL A 128 -16.44 7.96 -1.32
CA VAL A 128 -16.89 8.40 0.02
C VAL A 128 -18.21 7.74 0.37
N GLY A 129 -18.34 7.29 1.62
CA GLY A 129 -19.60 6.76 2.17
C GLY A 129 -19.62 5.26 2.38
N ILE A 130 -18.54 4.55 2.08
CA ILE A 130 -18.37 3.13 2.41
C ILE A 130 -17.55 3.03 3.70
N GLU A 131 -18.01 2.22 4.64
CA GLU A 131 -17.38 2.01 5.93
C GLU A 131 -16.99 0.53 6.11
N GLY A 132 -16.08 0.25 7.03
CA GLY A 132 -15.68 -1.10 7.40
C GLY A 132 -14.83 -1.84 6.36
N PHE A 133 -14.40 -1.18 5.28
CA PHE A 133 -13.62 -1.79 4.21
C PHE A 133 -12.14 -1.95 4.56
N GLU A 134 -11.51 -2.91 3.90
CA GLU A 134 -10.06 -3.15 3.92
C GLU A 134 -9.49 -3.18 2.51
N ILE A 135 -8.17 -3.04 2.39
CA ILE A 135 -7.51 -3.26 1.10
C ILE A 135 -7.62 -4.74 0.72
N GLY A 136 -7.95 -5.00 -0.55
CA GLY A 136 -8.25 -6.32 -1.05
C GLY A 136 -9.74 -6.66 -1.05
N ASP A 137 -10.59 -5.83 -0.44
CA ASP A 137 -12.03 -5.95 -0.57
C ASP A 137 -12.48 -5.46 -1.96
N THR A 138 -13.62 -5.95 -2.41
CA THR A 138 -14.19 -5.58 -3.70
C THR A 138 -15.52 -4.87 -3.52
N ILE A 139 -15.67 -3.72 -4.18
CA ILE A 139 -16.97 -3.06 -4.34
C ILE A 139 -17.63 -3.64 -5.59
N CYS A 140 -18.79 -4.25 -5.39
CA CYS A 140 -19.51 -4.99 -6.42
C CYS A 140 -20.91 -4.42 -6.65
N ASP A 141 -21.55 -4.97 -7.68
CA ASP A 141 -22.99 -4.78 -7.91
C ASP A 141 -23.82 -5.14 -6.66
N PHE A 142 -24.93 -4.41 -6.49
CA PHE A 142 -25.76 -4.55 -5.30
C PHE A 142 -26.55 -5.88 -5.26
N GLU A 143 -27.04 -6.34 -6.41
CA GLU A 143 -27.88 -7.54 -6.51
C GLU A 143 -27.08 -8.79 -6.82
N ASN A 144 -26.08 -8.66 -7.72
CA ASN A 144 -25.24 -9.76 -8.17
C ASN A 144 -23.77 -9.46 -7.85
N PRO A 145 -23.35 -9.59 -6.59
CA PRO A 145 -21.99 -9.30 -6.20
C PRO A 145 -21.03 -10.36 -6.76
N GLU A 146 -20.02 -9.90 -7.51
CA GLU A 146 -18.95 -10.73 -8.05
C GLU A 146 -17.61 -10.20 -7.53
N PRO A 147 -17.06 -10.73 -6.42
CA PRO A 147 -15.81 -10.26 -5.88
C PRO A 147 -14.62 -10.62 -6.79
N LEU A 148 -13.66 -9.74 -6.87
CA LEU A 148 -12.37 -10.01 -7.51
C LEU A 148 -11.50 -10.88 -6.57
N PRO A 149 -10.53 -11.63 -7.13
CA PRO A 149 -9.57 -12.34 -6.29
C PRO A 149 -8.89 -11.39 -5.31
N PRO A 150 -8.85 -11.71 -4.01
CA PRO A 150 -8.25 -10.85 -3.01
C PRO A 150 -6.75 -10.71 -3.24
N ILE A 151 -6.21 -9.53 -2.91
CA ILE A 151 -4.76 -9.31 -2.93
C ILE A 151 -4.15 -10.13 -1.80
N ALA A 152 -3.20 -11.01 -2.13
CA ALA A 152 -2.40 -11.71 -1.14
C ALA A 152 -1.54 -10.69 -0.39
N ILE A 153 -1.69 -10.61 0.92
CA ILE A 153 -0.88 -9.77 1.80
C ILE A 153 -0.06 -10.71 2.67
N ASP A 154 1.25 -10.55 2.61
CA ASP A 154 2.16 -11.32 3.43
C ASP A 154 1.86 -11.10 4.91
N GLU A 155 1.72 -12.19 5.63
CA GLU A 155 1.53 -12.13 7.06
C GLU A 155 2.81 -11.71 7.79
N PRO A 156 2.69 -11.05 8.95
CA PRO A 156 3.85 -10.69 9.74
C PRO A 156 4.69 -11.90 10.12
N THR A 157 6.01 -11.79 9.98
CA THR A 157 6.98 -12.84 10.37
C THR A 157 7.76 -12.46 11.61
N MET A 158 7.80 -11.18 11.97
CA MET A 158 8.55 -10.65 13.11
C MET A 158 7.67 -9.79 14.00
N SER A 159 7.94 -9.80 15.28
CA SER A 159 7.31 -8.91 16.26
C SER A 159 8.32 -8.22 17.14
N MET A 160 7.99 -7.03 17.63
CA MET A 160 8.76 -6.27 18.62
C MET A 160 7.81 -5.73 19.68
N LEU A 161 8.31 -5.65 20.91
CA LEU A 161 7.60 -4.99 22.00
C LEU A 161 7.87 -3.49 21.92
N PHE A 162 6.82 -2.68 21.84
CA PHE A 162 6.88 -1.23 21.97
C PHE A 162 6.36 -0.87 23.37
N ALA A 163 7.04 0.01 24.07
CA ALA A 163 6.68 0.43 25.40
C ALA A 163 6.91 1.94 25.59
N ILE A 164 6.26 2.52 26.59
CA ILE A 164 6.63 3.86 27.04
C ILE A 164 8.08 3.82 27.57
N ASN A 165 8.79 4.94 27.40
CA ASN A 165 10.14 5.06 27.96
C ASN A 165 10.03 5.22 29.48
N ASP A 166 10.54 4.25 30.24
CA ASP A 166 10.60 4.26 31.71
C ASP A 166 12.03 4.50 32.24
N SER A 167 12.95 4.84 31.32
CA SER A 167 14.34 5.13 31.68
C SER A 167 14.50 6.50 32.36
N PRO A 168 15.67 6.77 32.99
CA PRO A 168 15.98 8.11 33.54
C PRO A 168 15.99 9.25 32.51
N PHE A 169 15.93 8.91 31.24
CA PHE A 169 15.89 9.87 30.12
C PHE A 169 14.47 10.20 29.63
N PHE A 170 13.44 9.70 30.31
CA PHE A 170 12.04 9.96 29.98
C PHE A 170 11.75 11.46 29.81
N GLY A 171 11.13 11.82 28.68
CA GLY A 171 10.69 13.18 28.38
C GLY A 171 11.81 14.17 28.03
N LYS A 172 13.04 13.69 27.78
CA LYS A 172 14.17 14.58 27.43
C LYS A 172 14.31 14.85 25.94
N GLU A 173 13.91 13.91 25.09
CA GLU A 173 14.10 13.99 23.64
C GLU A 173 12.79 14.09 22.87
N GLY A 174 11.73 13.43 23.35
CA GLY A 174 10.44 13.34 22.67
C GLY A 174 9.38 14.31 23.22
N LYS A 175 8.46 14.73 22.34
CA LYS A 175 7.25 15.48 22.71
C LYS A 175 6.10 14.56 23.13
N TYR A 176 6.02 13.38 22.52
CA TYR A 176 4.94 12.43 22.67
C TYR A 176 5.43 11.21 23.44
N VAL A 177 5.27 11.25 24.76
CA VAL A 177 5.88 10.29 25.70
C VAL A 177 4.88 9.39 26.42
N THR A 178 3.57 9.67 26.29
CA THR A 178 2.54 8.93 27.01
C THR A 178 2.04 7.72 26.25
N SER A 179 1.52 6.71 26.99
CA SER A 179 0.89 5.52 26.39
C SER A 179 -0.23 5.88 25.40
N ARG A 180 -1.00 6.92 25.71
CA ARG A 180 -2.06 7.41 24.81
C ARG A 180 -1.51 7.89 23.48
N HIS A 181 -0.45 8.69 23.49
CA HIS A 181 0.18 9.19 22.27
C HIS A 181 0.69 8.05 21.39
N ILE A 182 1.37 7.07 21.98
CA ILE A 182 1.90 5.90 21.25
C ILE A 182 0.74 5.08 20.67
N GLN A 183 -0.29 4.82 21.45
CA GLN A 183 -1.45 4.05 20.98
C GLN A 183 -2.17 4.74 19.82
N GLU A 184 -2.44 6.04 19.94
CA GLU A 184 -3.09 6.82 18.87
C GLU A 184 -2.25 6.80 17.58
N ARG A 185 -0.91 6.89 17.72
CA ARG A 185 0.01 6.84 16.56
C ARG A 185 0.03 5.46 15.91
N LEU A 186 0.11 4.40 16.70
CA LEU A 186 0.06 3.02 16.21
C LEU A 186 -1.28 2.71 15.53
N THR A 187 -2.39 3.19 16.08
CA THR A 187 -3.72 3.06 15.46
C THR A 187 -3.76 3.75 14.08
N LYS A 188 -3.24 4.97 13.98
CA LYS A 188 -3.13 5.68 12.68
C LYS A 188 -2.22 4.95 11.68
N GLU A 189 -1.19 4.26 12.16
CA GLU A 189 -0.34 3.47 11.29
C GLU A 189 -1.09 2.26 10.71
N LEU A 190 -1.92 1.58 11.51
CA LEU A 190 -2.74 0.47 11.05
C LEU A 190 -3.70 0.86 9.91
N ASP A 191 -4.15 2.12 9.90
CA ASP A 191 -5.00 2.64 8.82
C ASP A 191 -4.29 2.69 7.45
N LYS A 192 -2.95 2.76 7.45
CA LYS A 192 -2.14 2.94 6.24
C LYS A 192 -1.31 1.72 5.89
N ASN A 193 -1.02 0.86 6.87
CA ASN A 193 -0.05 -0.21 6.77
C ASN A 193 -0.68 -1.57 7.07
N LEU A 194 -1.12 -2.24 6.02
CA LEU A 194 -1.85 -3.51 6.11
C LEU A 194 -1.01 -4.69 6.58
N ALA A 195 0.30 -4.63 6.38
CA ALA A 195 1.20 -5.69 6.82
C ALA A 195 1.60 -5.54 8.29
N LEU A 196 1.14 -4.46 8.94
CA LEU A 196 1.36 -4.25 10.36
C LEU A 196 0.21 -4.84 11.18
N ARG A 197 0.55 -5.41 12.32
CA ARG A 197 -0.43 -5.80 13.35
C ARG A 197 0.02 -5.23 14.67
N VAL A 198 -0.92 -4.69 15.42
CA VAL A 198 -0.67 -4.14 16.76
C VAL A 198 -1.63 -4.79 17.74
N ARG A 199 -1.08 -5.36 18.78
CA ARG A 199 -1.83 -5.98 19.88
C ARG A 199 -1.36 -5.36 21.20
N LYS A 200 -2.30 -4.95 22.04
CA LYS A 200 -1.98 -4.54 23.40
C LYS A 200 -1.39 -5.73 24.17
N SER A 201 -0.29 -5.52 24.87
CA SER A 201 0.27 -6.54 25.78
C SER A 201 -0.60 -6.69 27.02
N GLU A 202 -0.42 -7.76 27.77
CA GLU A 202 -1.03 -7.94 29.09
C GLU A 202 -0.54 -6.88 30.10
N GLU A 203 0.66 -6.36 29.88
CA GLU A 203 1.23 -5.29 30.67
C GLU A 203 0.78 -3.91 30.12
N ASP A 204 0.34 -3.04 31.03
CA ASP A 204 -0.07 -1.68 30.63
C ASP A 204 1.09 -0.86 30.06
N GLY A 205 0.77 -0.04 29.03
CA GLY A 205 1.74 0.79 28.36
C GLY A 205 2.69 0.05 27.42
N LYS A 206 2.36 -1.21 27.07
CA LYS A 206 3.13 -2.04 26.14
C LYS A 206 2.28 -2.59 25.01
N TRP A 207 2.87 -2.66 23.81
CA TRP A 207 2.23 -3.18 22.59
C TRP A 207 3.16 -4.16 21.89
N VAL A 208 2.60 -5.26 21.44
CA VAL A 208 3.28 -6.17 20.50
C VAL A 208 2.97 -5.69 19.10
N VAL A 209 4.00 -5.20 18.40
CA VAL A 209 3.92 -4.69 17.03
C VAL A 209 4.56 -5.73 16.13
N SER A 210 3.78 -6.26 15.17
CA SER A 210 4.20 -7.31 14.26
C SER A 210 4.25 -6.78 12.84
N GLY A 211 5.31 -7.11 12.10
CA GLY A 211 5.55 -6.66 10.74
C GLY A 211 6.22 -7.73 9.88
N ARG A 212 6.38 -7.46 8.58
CA ARG A 212 6.98 -8.38 7.61
C ARG A 212 8.44 -8.75 7.92
N GLY A 213 9.15 -7.89 8.67
CA GLY A 213 10.54 -8.12 9.01
C GLY A 213 11.12 -6.98 9.83
N VAL A 214 12.38 -7.13 10.22
CA VAL A 214 13.10 -6.14 11.05
C VAL A 214 13.16 -4.77 10.39
N LEU A 215 13.43 -4.70 9.07
CA LEU A 215 13.49 -3.43 8.35
C LEU A 215 12.15 -2.68 8.38
N HIS A 216 11.04 -3.39 8.19
CA HIS A 216 9.71 -2.81 8.25
C HIS A 216 9.43 -2.14 9.61
N LEU A 217 9.75 -2.83 10.71
CA LEU A 217 9.59 -2.30 12.06
C LEU A 217 10.58 -1.17 12.36
N SER A 218 11.81 -1.26 11.86
CA SER A 218 12.83 -0.21 12.03
C SER A 218 12.44 1.10 11.32
N VAL A 219 11.83 1.02 10.14
CA VAL A 219 11.31 2.20 9.43
C VAL A 219 10.19 2.86 10.24
N LEU A 220 9.28 2.08 10.82
CA LEU A 220 8.23 2.60 11.70
C LEU A 220 8.82 3.30 12.92
N ILE A 221 9.78 2.67 13.61
CA ILE A 221 10.45 3.23 14.79
C ILE A 221 11.11 4.56 14.44
N GLU A 222 11.89 4.60 13.36
CA GLU A 222 12.59 5.80 12.92
C GLU A 222 11.63 6.93 12.51
N THR A 223 10.51 6.57 11.86
CA THR A 223 9.46 7.53 11.50
C THR A 223 8.84 8.13 12.77
N MET A 224 8.46 7.31 13.73
CA MET A 224 7.92 7.77 15.01
C MET A 224 8.92 8.66 15.76
N ARG A 225 10.21 8.27 15.77
CA ARG A 225 11.27 9.09 16.38
C ARG A 225 11.36 10.47 15.74
N ARG A 226 11.34 10.56 14.41
CA ARG A 226 11.38 11.83 13.67
C ARG A 226 10.13 12.69 13.89
N GLU A 227 8.99 12.08 14.12
CA GLU A 227 7.75 12.75 14.48
C GLU A 227 7.77 13.27 15.94
N GLY A 228 8.77 12.91 16.74
CA GLY A 228 8.95 13.35 18.13
C GLY A 228 8.32 12.42 19.17
N TYR A 229 8.05 11.16 18.80
CA TYR A 229 7.67 10.13 19.76
C TYR A 229 8.90 9.57 20.46
N GLU A 230 8.79 9.39 21.77
CA GLU A 230 9.80 8.74 22.61
C GLU A 230 9.22 7.43 23.12
N LEU A 231 9.89 6.33 22.81
CA LEU A 231 9.45 4.99 23.15
C LEU A 231 10.65 4.06 23.36
N GLN A 232 10.43 2.99 24.12
CA GLN A 232 11.34 1.86 24.19
C GLN A 232 10.89 0.76 23.22
N VAL A 233 11.86 0.06 22.65
CA VAL A 233 11.61 -1.10 21.79
C VAL A 233 12.37 -2.30 22.31
N GLY A 234 11.68 -3.44 22.36
CA GLY A 234 12.27 -4.73 22.71
C GLY A 234 13.05 -5.32 21.53
N GLN A 235 13.69 -6.45 21.78
CA GLN A 235 14.36 -7.19 20.72
C GLN A 235 13.34 -7.80 19.74
N PRO A 236 13.67 -7.87 18.43
CA PRO A 236 12.82 -8.55 17.47
C PRO A 236 12.71 -10.04 17.80
N GLN A 237 11.50 -10.55 17.68
CA GLN A 237 11.16 -11.94 17.91
C GLN A 237 10.50 -12.53 16.67
N VAL A 238 10.89 -13.73 16.30
CA VAL A 238 10.28 -14.47 15.20
C VAL A 238 8.89 -14.95 15.59
N ILE A 239 7.93 -14.82 14.69
CA ILE A 239 6.57 -15.32 14.87
C ILE A 239 6.52 -16.75 14.34
N PHE A 240 6.30 -17.72 15.23
CA PHE A 240 6.07 -19.11 14.85
C PHE A 240 4.61 -19.31 14.47
N LYS A 241 4.37 -20.15 13.47
CA LYS A 241 3.03 -20.60 13.07
C LYS A 241 2.89 -22.10 13.35
N GLU A 242 1.67 -22.53 13.59
CA GLU A 242 1.33 -23.94 13.63
C GLU A 242 0.67 -24.32 12.31
N ILE A 243 1.29 -25.22 11.55
CA ILE A 243 0.79 -25.73 10.28
C ILE A 243 0.67 -27.25 10.43
N ASP A 244 -0.54 -27.78 10.28
CA ASP A 244 -0.85 -29.22 10.43
C ASP A 244 -0.35 -29.80 11.77
N GLY A 245 -0.44 -29.03 12.85
CA GLY A 245 0.01 -29.44 14.18
C GLY A 245 1.53 -29.38 14.40
N VAL A 246 2.29 -28.86 13.44
CA VAL A 246 3.74 -28.67 13.50
C VAL A 246 4.07 -27.19 13.68
N ARG A 247 4.90 -26.87 14.68
CA ARG A 247 5.41 -25.51 14.88
C ARG A 247 6.46 -25.18 13.83
N CYS A 248 6.16 -24.20 12.98
CA CYS A 248 7.00 -23.75 11.88
C CYS A 248 7.54 -22.34 12.14
N GLU A 249 8.79 -22.11 11.75
CA GLU A 249 9.37 -20.77 11.67
C GLU A 249 9.36 -20.26 10.22
N PRO A 250 9.29 -18.94 9.99
CA PRO A 250 9.42 -18.38 8.64
C PRO A 250 10.86 -18.55 8.15
N ILE A 251 11.01 -19.04 6.92
CA ILE A 251 12.28 -19.14 6.20
C ILE A 251 12.16 -18.35 4.93
N GLU A 252 13.18 -17.57 4.59
CA GLU A 252 13.26 -16.78 3.36
C GLU A 252 14.39 -17.31 2.46
N GLU A 253 14.15 -17.33 1.16
CA GLU A 253 15.18 -17.55 0.17
C GLU A 253 15.78 -16.20 -0.21
N LEU A 254 17.08 -16.01 0.06
CA LEU A 254 17.79 -14.77 -0.22
C LEU A 254 18.68 -14.93 -1.44
N THR A 255 18.36 -14.22 -2.52
CA THR A 255 19.22 -14.10 -3.69
C THR A 255 19.98 -12.79 -3.65
N ILE A 256 21.32 -12.87 -3.62
CA ILE A 256 22.18 -11.69 -3.57
C ILE A 256 22.96 -11.58 -4.89
N SER A 257 22.75 -10.49 -5.61
CA SER A 257 23.51 -10.15 -6.80
C SER A 257 24.51 -9.04 -6.49
N VAL A 258 25.81 -9.33 -6.63
CA VAL A 258 26.88 -8.37 -6.39
C VAL A 258 27.90 -8.40 -7.53
N PRO A 259 28.62 -7.29 -7.81
CA PRO A 259 29.78 -7.29 -8.68
C PRO A 259 30.83 -8.30 -8.20
N GLU A 260 31.56 -8.93 -9.14
CA GLU A 260 32.53 -10.01 -8.86
C GLU A 260 33.56 -9.62 -7.80
N GLU A 261 34.00 -8.37 -7.79
CA GLU A 261 34.96 -7.82 -6.81
C GLU A 261 34.48 -7.87 -5.35
N PHE A 262 33.19 -8.01 -5.11
CA PHE A 262 32.57 -8.09 -3.78
C PHE A 262 32.11 -9.51 -3.38
N SER A 263 32.14 -10.48 -4.31
CA SER A 263 31.63 -11.84 -4.05
C SER A 263 32.34 -12.53 -2.89
N SER A 264 33.66 -12.38 -2.76
CA SER A 264 34.42 -12.97 -1.65
C SER A 264 34.12 -12.42 -0.27
N LYS A 265 33.42 -11.27 -0.18
CA LYS A 265 32.98 -10.66 1.09
C LYS A 265 31.56 -11.07 1.50
N MET A 266 30.87 -11.74 0.58
CA MET A 266 29.47 -12.16 0.78
C MET A 266 29.35 -13.65 1.15
N ILE A 267 30.40 -14.43 0.94
CA ILE A 267 30.55 -15.82 1.40
C ILE A 267 31.16 -15.82 2.79
#